data_e4beb8edf7ac4b8bd06b537f671d4300
#
_entry.id   e4beb8edf7ac4b8bd06b537f671d4300
#
_cell.length_a   1.000
_cell.length_b   1.000
_cell.length_c   1.000
_cell.angle_alpha   90.00
_cell.angle_beta   90.00
_cell.angle_gamma   90.00
#
_symmetry.space_group_name_H-M   'P 1'
#
loop_
_entity.id
_entity.type
_entity.pdbx_description
1 polymer ?
#
loop_
_entity_poly.entity_id
_entity_poly.type
_entity_poly.pdbx_seq_one_letter_code
_entity_poly.pdbx_strand_id
1 'polypeptide(L)'
;MFPISPFIKRNSRKVVLLASILLSPVSLLAADGTAPMIGPVRIEFIIFGLILLGVALFHKHTFWVAVTGLTVLLIFKLAFVHGFDLSHHLFGTTPMADQLMDKSLRQGEWGIILNLLGLLLGFAILSKIFEDSGVPDILPRFLPDDWKGPFLLLIFVFILSSFLDNIAAALIGGAIAIVVFKNRVHIGYIAALVAASNAGGSGSVVGDTTTTMMWIDGVGAFNVLHAYVAAGAALLFFSWFAAHQQDKYQPIQKEATPDARIDWLKILNVALILLGAIVSNILYDMPALGVWAAILIGWIWRPVPWREVPGAIKGTIFLLCLVTCASLMPVEELPNASVGTAFALGVLSSVFDNIPLTKLCLDQGYYDWGMLAYTVGFGGSMIWFGSSAGVAITNKFPDARDVFAWVRNGWHIAAAYVIGFLALYLLLGWEPADNKEHKIKDRPVPVSSVNIGKRSLVGQPSVSYYSIPESIKP
;
A
#
# COMPACT_ATOMS: atom_id res chain seq x y z
N MET A 1 12.92 25.62 23.38
CA MET A 1 13.62 26.03 22.17
C MET A 1 14.74 25.01 21.91
N PHE A 2 14.48 24.00 21.06
CA PHE A 2 15.49 22.95 20.78
C PHE A 2 16.48 23.46 19.75
N PRO A 3 17.78 23.28 19.94
CA PRO A 3 18.79 23.74 18.99
C PRO A 3 18.69 22.89 17.70
N ILE A 4 18.44 23.56 16.57
CA ILE A 4 18.48 22.95 15.24
C ILE A 4 19.90 22.48 14.98
N SER A 5 20.07 21.14 14.80
CA SER A 5 21.35 20.49 14.55
C SER A 5 22.10 21.18 13.39
N PRO A 6 23.43 21.41 13.51
CA PRO A 6 24.25 22.01 12.44
C PRO A 6 24.25 21.20 11.14
N PHE A 7 23.88 19.94 11.20
CA PHE A 7 23.70 19.05 10.04
C PHE A 7 22.53 19.48 9.14
N ILE A 8 21.42 19.96 9.74
CA ILE A 8 20.25 20.47 8.98
C ILE A 8 20.60 21.76 8.26
N LYS A 9 21.38 22.66 8.91
CA LYS A 9 21.81 23.94 8.30
C LYS A 9 22.74 23.79 7.09
N ARG A 10 23.56 22.73 7.06
CA ARG A 10 24.55 22.51 5.98
C ARG A 10 23.92 21.79 4.77
N ASN A 11 22.90 20.97 4.97
CA ASN A 11 22.21 20.26 3.91
C ASN A 11 21.03 21.05 3.32
N SER A 12 20.39 21.94 4.11
CA SER A 12 19.30 22.79 3.59
C SER A 12 19.76 23.70 2.43
N ARG A 13 20.99 24.24 2.49
CA ARG A 13 21.54 25.04 1.39
C ARG A 13 21.76 24.23 0.12
N LYS A 14 22.16 22.96 0.20
CA LYS A 14 22.33 22.07 -0.96
C LYS A 14 20.98 21.65 -1.54
N VAL A 15 19.99 21.41 -0.71
CA VAL A 15 18.61 21.08 -1.12
C VAL A 15 17.97 22.29 -1.79
N VAL A 16 18.12 23.49 -1.22
CA VAL A 16 17.61 24.75 -1.82
C VAL A 16 18.35 25.04 -3.14
N LEU A 17 19.65 24.81 -3.21
CA LEU A 17 20.43 25.01 -4.44
C LEU A 17 20.04 24.00 -5.53
N LEU A 18 19.82 22.74 -5.18
CA LEU A 18 19.34 21.71 -6.12
C LEU A 18 17.91 22.03 -6.59
N ALA A 19 17.02 22.46 -5.68
CA ALA A 19 15.67 22.88 -6.00
C ALA A 19 15.68 24.13 -6.92
N SER A 20 16.53 25.12 -6.67
CA SER A 20 16.64 26.30 -7.50
C SER A 20 17.25 26.01 -8.88
N ILE A 21 18.20 25.07 -8.99
CA ILE A 21 18.77 24.63 -10.28
C ILE A 21 17.74 23.80 -11.07
N LEU A 22 16.92 22.99 -10.42
CA LEU A 22 15.85 22.21 -11.05
C LEU A 22 14.66 23.08 -11.47
N LEU A 23 14.38 24.18 -10.76
CA LEU A 23 13.24 25.05 -11.01
C LEU A 23 13.57 26.20 -11.98
N SER A 24 14.84 26.58 -12.16
CA SER A 24 15.24 27.70 -13.03
C SER A 24 14.95 27.52 -14.53
N PRO A 25 15.03 26.32 -15.14
CA PRO A 25 14.62 26.14 -16.53
C PRO A 25 13.10 26.04 -16.72
N VAL A 26 12.34 25.74 -15.65
CA VAL A 26 10.89 25.49 -15.70
C VAL A 26 10.08 26.78 -15.90
N SER A 27 10.60 27.92 -15.43
CA SER A 27 9.96 29.23 -15.61
C SER A 27 9.94 29.71 -17.10
N LEU A 28 10.81 29.15 -17.94
CA LEU A 28 10.84 29.44 -19.38
C LEU A 28 9.86 28.55 -20.18
N LEU A 29 9.43 27.41 -19.65
CA LEU A 29 8.53 26.46 -20.32
C LEU A 29 7.05 26.69 -20.03
N ALA A 30 6.71 27.53 -19.03
CA ALA A 30 5.35 27.78 -18.60
C ALA A 30 4.61 28.91 -19.35
N ALA A 31 5.15 29.38 -20.45
CA ALA A 31 4.61 30.57 -21.17
C ALA A 31 3.27 30.32 -21.89
N ASP A 32 2.91 29.07 -22.19
CA ASP A 32 1.76 28.71 -23.04
C ASP A 32 0.53 28.17 -22.28
N GLY A 33 0.46 28.28 -20.95
CA GLY A 33 -0.70 27.79 -20.16
C GLY A 33 -0.85 26.27 -20.10
N THR A 34 0.03 25.51 -20.75
CA THR A 34 0.13 24.05 -20.67
C THR A 34 1.03 23.63 -19.51
N ALA A 35 0.75 22.49 -18.89
CA ALA A 35 1.61 21.97 -17.83
C ALA A 35 3.04 21.74 -18.36
N PRO A 36 4.08 22.14 -17.61
CA PRO A 36 5.46 22.02 -18.07
C PRO A 36 5.86 20.57 -18.34
N MET A 37 6.49 20.32 -19.51
CA MET A 37 6.91 19.00 -19.99
C MET A 37 8.41 18.97 -20.33
N ILE A 38 9.03 17.81 -20.16
CA ILE A 38 10.38 17.50 -20.67
C ILE A 38 10.23 16.35 -21.67
N GLY A 39 10.28 16.65 -22.96
CA GLY A 39 9.92 15.70 -24.01
C GLY A 39 8.44 15.30 -23.89
N PRO A 40 8.11 13.99 -23.91
CA PRO A 40 6.74 13.52 -23.79
C PRO A 40 6.27 13.39 -22.33
N VAL A 41 7.12 13.69 -21.32
CA VAL A 41 6.83 13.41 -19.90
C VAL A 41 6.61 14.73 -19.16
N ARG A 42 5.52 14.81 -18.39
CA ARG A 42 5.25 15.94 -17.49
C ARG A 42 6.24 15.98 -16.33
N ILE A 43 6.60 17.18 -15.92
CA ILE A 43 7.58 17.39 -14.84
C ILE A 43 7.11 16.79 -13.50
N GLU A 44 5.79 16.74 -13.24
CA GLU A 44 5.22 16.11 -12.04
C GLU A 44 5.67 14.65 -11.91
N PHE A 45 5.62 13.86 -13.00
CA PHE A 45 6.08 12.47 -12.98
C PHE A 45 7.58 12.34 -12.73
N ILE A 46 8.37 13.28 -13.26
CA ILE A 46 9.83 13.30 -13.03
C ILE A 46 10.12 13.60 -11.55
N ILE A 47 9.45 14.60 -10.96
CA ILE A 47 9.57 14.92 -9.53
C ILE A 47 9.14 13.71 -8.69
N PHE A 48 7.99 13.11 -9.00
CA PHE A 48 7.49 11.95 -8.30
C PHE A 48 8.43 10.74 -8.40
N GLY A 49 8.94 10.45 -9.60
CA GLY A 49 9.94 9.40 -9.81
C GLY A 49 11.23 9.64 -9.01
N LEU A 50 11.68 10.90 -8.91
CA LEU A 50 12.84 11.27 -8.08
C LEU A 50 12.54 11.12 -6.59
N ILE A 51 11.31 11.38 -6.13
CA ILE A 51 10.89 11.12 -4.74
C ILE A 51 10.97 9.63 -4.45
N LEU A 52 10.37 8.79 -5.30
CA LEU A 52 10.39 7.33 -5.15
C LEU A 52 11.81 6.78 -5.18
N LEU A 53 12.64 7.23 -6.11
CA LEU A 53 14.05 6.86 -6.20
C LEU A 53 14.82 7.33 -4.95
N GLY A 54 14.53 8.52 -4.45
CA GLY A 54 15.11 9.05 -3.23
C GLY A 54 14.75 8.19 -2.01
N VAL A 55 13.50 7.73 -1.90
CA VAL A 55 13.05 6.80 -0.85
C VAL A 55 13.82 5.47 -0.94
N ALA A 56 13.96 4.91 -2.15
CA ALA A 56 14.68 3.65 -2.38
C ALA A 56 16.18 3.77 -2.05
N LEU A 57 16.84 4.87 -2.41
CA LEU A 57 18.28 5.07 -2.19
C LEU A 57 18.60 5.51 -0.76
N PHE A 58 17.74 6.32 -0.14
CA PHE A 58 17.96 6.90 1.20
C PHE A 58 17.05 6.28 2.27
N HIS A 59 16.96 4.96 2.30
CA HIS A 59 16.07 4.20 3.19
C HIS A 59 16.22 4.52 4.70
N LYS A 60 17.33 5.11 5.16
CA LYS A 60 17.50 5.63 6.53
C LYS A 60 16.82 6.97 6.78
N HIS A 61 16.45 7.68 5.72
CA HIS A 61 15.91 9.04 5.76
C HIS A 61 14.59 9.17 4.98
N THR A 62 13.88 8.07 4.75
CA THR A 62 12.65 7.99 3.95
C THR A 62 11.61 9.03 4.36
N PHE A 63 11.42 9.23 5.67
CA PHE A 63 10.53 10.26 6.21
C PHE A 63 10.86 11.66 5.67
N TRP A 64 12.12 12.07 5.74
CA TRP A 64 12.55 13.40 5.29
C TRP A 64 12.49 13.53 3.78
N VAL A 65 12.79 12.47 3.04
CA VAL A 65 12.68 12.44 1.58
C VAL A 65 11.23 12.62 1.16
N ALA A 66 10.28 11.92 1.78
CA ALA A 66 8.86 12.02 1.44
C ALA A 66 8.29 13.40 1.80
N VAL A 67 8.56 13.93 2.99
CA VAL A 67 8.08 15.26 3.42
C VAL A 67 8.66 16.36 2.51
N THR A 68 9.96 16.32 2.23
CA THR A 68 10.60 17.30 1.34
C THR A 68 10.08 17.16 -0.08
N GLY A 69 9.93 15.93 -0.55
CA GLY A 69 9.41 15.64 -1.89
C GLY A 69 7.98 16.14 -2.08
N LEU A 70 7.09 15.87 -1.14
CA LEU A 70 5.72 16.40 -1.15
C LEU A 70 5.73 17.94 -1.16
N THR A 71 6.56 18.55 -0.33
CA THR A 71 6.67 20.02 -0.29
C THR A 71 7.11 20.59 -1.63
N VAL A 72 8.12 19.99 -2.28
CA VAL A 72 8.60 20.41 -3.60
C VAL A 72 7.51 20.24 -4.65
N LEU A 73 6.81 19.10 -4.65
CA LEU A 73 5.73 18.80 -5.59
C LEU A 73 4.57 19.78 -5.44
N LEU A 74 4.15 20.09 -4.20
CA LEU A 74 3.09 21.08 -3.92
C LEU A 74 3.49 22.48 -4.38
N ILE A 75 4.71 22.92 -4.08
CA ILE A 75 5.21 24.23 -4.56
C ILE A 75 5.20 24.26 -6.08
N PHE A 76 5.65 23.18 -6.74
CA PHE A 76 5.61 23.08 -8.19
C PHE A 76 4.19 23.19 -8.74
N LYS A 77 3.24 22.40 -8.19
CA LYS A 77 1.82 22.43 -8.60
C LYS A 77 1.21 23.84 -8.46
N LEU A 78 1.41 24.49 -7.30
CA LEU A 78 0.88 25.82 -7.01
C LEU A 78 1.50 26.91 -7.88
N ALA A 79 2.79 26.77 -8.27
CA ALA A 79 3.51 27.79 -9.03
C ALA A 79 3.35 27.65 -10.56
N PHE A 80 3.22 26.41 -11.08
CA PHE A 80 3.34 26.14 -12.51
C PHE A 80 2.14 25.43 -13.14
N VAL A 81 1.20 24.89 -12.35
CA VAL A 81 -0.01 24.26 -12.87
C VAL A 81 -1.19 25.21 -12.72
N HIS A 82 -1.59 25.87 -13.82
CA HIS A 82 -2.70 26.82 -13.79
C HIS A 82 -4.02 26.13 -13.44
N GLY A 83 -4.76 26.74 -12.51
CA GLY A 83 -6.05 26.19 -12.07
C GLY A 83 -5.98 25.09 -11.00
N PHE A 84 -4.78 24.74 -10.52
CA PHE A 84 -4.65 23.82 -9.40
C PHE A 84 -5.04 24.52 -8.09
N ASP A 85 -6.06 23.98 -7.41
CA ASP A 85 -6.50 24.41 -6.10
C ASP A 85 -6.31 23.27 -5.08
N LEU A 86 -5.39 23.46 -4.14
CA LEU A 86 -5.08 22.50 -3.10
C LEU A 86 -6.26 22.24 -2.17
N SER A 87 -7.05 23.27 -1.86
CA SER A 87 -8.22 23.13 -1.00
C SER A 87 -9.28 22.25 -1.67
N HIS A 88 -9.54 22.52 -2.95
CA HIS A 88 -10.45 21.70 -3.76
C HIS A 88 -9.95 20.25 -3.91
N HIS A 89 -8.66 20.06 -4.15
CA HIS A 89 -8.06 18.72 -4.26
C HIS A 89 -8.21 17.92 -2.95
N LEU A 90 -8.00 18.58 -1.80
CA LEU A 90 -8.07 17.89 -0.51
C LEU A 90 -9.50 17.70 -0.01
N PHE A 91 -10.37 18.70 -0.15
CA PHE A 91 -11.68 18.74 0.50
C PHE A 91 -12.89 18.70 -0.46
N GLY A 92 -12.65 18.83 -1.77
CA GLY A 92 -13.71 18.95 -2.76
C GLY A 92 -14.43 20.31 -2.71
N THR A 93 -15.61 20.38 -3.35
CA THR A 93 -16.46 21.59 -3.41
C THR A 93 -17.62 21.56 -2.42
N THR A 94 -18.04 20.35 -2.00
CA THR A 94 -19.16 20.16 -1.07
C THR A 94 -18.74 20.55 0.35
N PRO A 95 -19.59 21.28 1.11
CA PRO A 95 -19.30 21.63 2.50
C PRO A 95 -18.95 20.42 3.36
N MET A 96 -17.93 20.54 4.21
CA MET A 96 -17.46 19.43 5.04
C MET A 96 -18.56 18.84 5.94
N ALA A 97 -19.49 19.65 6.42
CA ALA A 97 -20.61 19.19 7.24
C ALA A 97 -21.50 18.20 6.48
N ASP A 98 -21.79 18.47 5.21
CA ASP A 98 -22.63 17.62 4.37
C ASP A 98 -21.89 16.31 4.03
N GLN A 99 -20.56 16.39 3.75
CA GLN A 99 -19.72 15.22 3.51
C GLN A 99 -19.59 14.28 4.72
N LEU A 100 -19.67 14.83 5.95
CA LEU A 100 -19.65 14.03 7.16
C LEU A 100 -21.00 13.34 7.43
N MET A 101 -22.11 14.00 7.06
CA MET A 101 -23.46 13.46 7.26
C MET A 101 -23.86 12.45 6.18
N ASP A 102 -23.46 12.67 4.94
CA ASP A 102 -23.77 11.81 3.80
C ASP A 102 -22.48 11.33 3.11
N LYS A 103 -22.24 10.03 3.18
CA LYS A 103 -21.08 9.41 2.56
C LYS A 103 -21.05 9.53 1.04
N SER A 104 -22.21 9.65 0.39
CA SER A 104 -22.33 9.82 -1.06
C SER A 104 -21.86 11.20 -1.56
N LEU A 105 -21.77 12.19 -0.66
CA LEU A 105 -21.31 13.53 -0.95
C LEU A 105 -19.81 13.75 -0.70
N ARG A 106 -19.08 12.71 -0.29
CA ARG A 106 -17.64 12.84 0.00
C ARG A 106 -16.83 13.05 -1.25
N GLN A 107 -15.99 14.08 -1.20
CA GLN A 107 -15.11 14.52 -2.28
C GLN A 107 -13.70 14.76 -1.76
N GLY A 108 -12.72 14.80 -2.68
CA GLY A 108 -11.33 15.07 -2.34
C GLY A 108 -10.64 13.92 -1.59
N GLU A 109 -9.42 14.19 -1.14
CA GLU A 109 -8.53 13.17 -0.58
C GLU A 109 -8.62 13.03 0.96
N TRP A 110 -9.31 13.94 1.66
CA TRP A 110 -9.35 13.98 3.13
C TRP A 110 -9.84 12.67 3.76
N GLY A 111 -10.85 12.04 3.12
CA GLY A 111 -11.42 10.78 3.61
C GLY A 111 -10.41 9.64 3.59
N ILE A 112 -9.65 9.51 2.49
CA ILE A 112 -8.58 8.51 2.34
C ILE A 112 -7.46 8.80 3.35
N ILE A 113 -7.00 10.06 3.43
CA ILE A 113 -5.91 10.48 4.31
C ILE A 113 -6.27 10.22 5.78
N LEU A 114 -7.48 10.58 6.21
CA LEU A 114 -7.93 10.42 7.59
C LEU A 114 -8.13 8.95 7.97
N ASN A 115 -8.74 8.16 7.08
CA ASN A 115 -8.90 6.73 7.30
C ASN A 115 -7.55 6.03 7.35
N LEU A 116 -6.65 6.32 6.41
CA LEU A 116 -5.34 5.71 6.36
C LEU A 116 -4.51 6.07 7.61
N LEU A 117 -4.54 7.33 8.05
CA LEU A 117 -3.93 7.76 9.31
C LEU A 117 -4.45 6.94 10.49
N GLY A 118 -5.78 6.88 10.63
CA GLY A 118 -6.41 6.19 11.75
C GLY A 118 -6.17 4.69 11.73
N LEU A 119 -6.23 4.04 10.56
CA LEU A 119 -5.99 2.60 10.42
C LEU A 119 -4.54 2.23 10.70
N LEU A 120 -3.56 2.95 10.15
CA LEU A 120 -2.15 2.65 10.37
C LEU A 120 -1.77 2.75 11.86
N LEU A 121 -2.25 3.78 12.54
CA LEU A 121 -2.02 3.92 13.99
C LEU A 121 -2.79 2.87 14.80
N GLY A 122 -4.04 2.58 14.42
CA GLY A 122 -4.86 1.57 15.08
C GLY A 122 -4.32 0.16 14.88
N PHE A 123 -3.83 -0.17 13.70
CA PHE A 123 -3.24 -1.49 13.40
C PHE A 123 -1.87 -1.69 14.08
N ALA A 124 -1.12 -0.62 14.35
CA ALA A 124 0.07 -0.72 15.20
C ALA A 124 -0.31 -1.17 16.63
N ILE A 125 -1.41 -0.64 17.19
CA ILE A 125 -1.96 -1.07 18.48
C ILE A 125 -2.46 -2.52 18.40
N LEU A 126 -3.24 -2.85 17.37
CA LEU A 126 -3.79 -4.19 17.15
C LEU A 126 -2.66 -5.23 17.09
N SER A 127 -1.63 -4.96 16.31
CA SER A 127 -0.47 -5.85 16.15
C SER A 127 0.22 -6.12 17.49
N LYS A 128 0.37 -5.09 18.32
CA LYS A 128 0.97 -5.23 19.65
C LYS A 128 0.07 -6.01 20.62
N ILE A 129 -1.25 -5.79 20.58
CA ILE A 129 -2.21 -6.57 21.37
C ILE A 129 -2.11 -8.06 20.97
N PHE A 130 -1.99 -8.36 19.68
CA PHE A 130 -1.83 -9.72 19.20
C PHE A 130 -0.48 -10.32 19.62
N GLU A 131 0.62 -9.60 19.46
CA GLU A 131 1.95 -10.02 19.91
C GLU A 131 1.92 -10.38 21.41
N ASP A 132 1.34 -9.50 22.24
CA ASP A 132 1.25 -9.67 23.67
C ASP A 132 0.18 -10.71 24.11
N SER A 133 -0.54 -11.33 23.18
CA SER A 133 -1.54 -12.36 23.48
C SER A 133 -0.94 -13.72 23.85
N GLY A 134 0.36 -13.92 23.60
CA GLY A 134 1.07 -15.19 23.80
C GLY A 134 0.86 -16.22 22.68
N VAL A 135 0.05 -15.93 21.65
CA VAL A 135 -0.12 -16.82 20.51
C VAL A 135 1.19 -17.05 19.77
N PRO A 136 2.02 -16.00 19.47
CA PRO A 136 3.32 -16.21 18.83
C PRO A 136 4.28 -17.08 19.63
N ASP A 137 4.20 -17.02 20.96
CA ASP A 137 5.12 -17.74 21.87
C ASP A 137 4.83 -19.25 21.92
N ILE A 138 3.61 -19.65 21.59
CA ILE A 138 3.20 -21.07 21.61
C ILE A 138 3.54 -21.75 20.29
N LEU A 139 3.60 -21.03 19.18
CA LEU A 139 3.78 -21.58 17.85
C LEU A 139 5.02 -22.47 17.69
N PRO A 140 6.21 -22.16 18.26
CA PRO A 140 7.40 -23.00 18.15
C PRO A 140 7.18 -24.45 18.58
N ARG A 141 6.24 -24.71 19.51
CA ARG A 141 5.92 -26.07 20.00
C ARG A 141 5.30 -26.96 18.93
N PHE A 142 4.58 -26.36 17.97
CA PHE A 142 3.85 -27.08 16.93
C PHE A 142 4.66 -27.26 15.64
N LEU A 143 5.82 -26.61 15.52
CA LEU A 143 6.65 -26.74 14.34
C LEU A 143 7.41 -28.08 14.35
N PRO A 144 7.34 -28.91 13.27
CA PRO A 144 8.18 -30.09 13.11
C PRO A 144 9.69 -29.73 13.09
N ASP A 145 10.52 -30.70 13.44
CA ASP A 145 11.99 -30.50 13.52
C ASP A 145 12.70 -30.66 12.17
N ASP A 146 11.96 -31.07 11.12
CA ASP A 146 12.42 -31.22 9.74
C ASP A 146 12.05 -29.96 8.89
N TRP A 147 12.32 -30.01 7.59
CA TRP A 147 12.00 -28.94 6.64
C TRP A 147 10.53 -28.48 6.67
N LYS A 148 9.61 -29.30 7.18
CA LYS A 148 8.20 -28.93 7.32
C LYS A 148 8.00 -27.85 8.37
N GLY A 149 8.88 -27.78 9.37
CA GLY A 149 8.81 -26.73 10.38
C GLY A 149 8.99 -25.33 9.81
N PRO A 150 10.10 -25.04 9.11
CA PRO A 150 10.25 -23.78 8.38
C PRO A 150 9.12 -23.52 7.37
N PHE A 151 8.63 -24.56 6.69
CA PHE A 151 7.51 -24.43 5.75
C PHE A 151 6.22 -23.98 6.46
N LEU A 152 5.86 -24.62 7.57
CA LEU A 152 4.69 -24.27 8.35
C LEU A 152 4.79 -22.87 8.98
N LEU A 153 5.99 -22.42 9.35
CA LEU A 153 6.18 -21.06 9.83
C LEU A 153 5.86 -20.03 8.73
N LEU A 154 6.23 -20.27 7.48
CA LEU A 154 5.85 -19.40 6.36
C LEU A 154 4.34 -19.39 6.10
N ILE A 155 3.68 -20.57 6.17
CA ILE A 155 2.20 -20.65 6.11
C ILE A 155 1.57 -19.86 7.25
N PHE A 156 2.09 -19.97 8.47
CA PHE A 156 1.60 -19.21 9.61
C PHE A 156 1.72 -17.69 9.39
N VAL A 157 2.87 -17.22 8.90
CA VAL A 157 3.08 -15.80 8.58
C VAL A 157 2.11 -15.32 7.50
N PHE A 158 1.85 -16.14 6.48
CA PHE A 158 0.86 -15.87 5.45
C PHE A 158 -0.56 -15.73 6.03
N ILE A 159 -0.99 -16.69 6.84
CA ILE A 159 -2.31 -16.65 7.49
C ILE A 159 -2.39 -15.44 8.42
N LEU A 160 -1.34 -15.21 9.22
CA LEU A 160 -1.30 -14.09 10.14
C LEU A 160 -1.45 -12.75 9.43
N SER A 161 -0.79 -12.59 8.29
CA SER A 161 -0.85 -11.37 7.48
C SER A 161 -2.20 -11.15 6.81
N SER A 162 -3.07 -12.16 6.75
CA SER A 162 -4.44 -11.96 6.29
C SER A 162 -5.31 -11.21 7.31
N PHE A 163 -4.87 -11.08 8.56
CA PHE A 163 -5.59 -10.43 9.66
C PHE A 163 -4.81 -9.31 10.31
N LEU A 164 -3.48 -9.33 10.21
CA LEU A 164 -2.59 -8.30 10.72
C LEU A 164 -1.87 -7.65 9.53
N ASP A 165 -1.48 -6.40 9.73
CA ASP A 165 -0.60 -5.71 8.78
C ASP A 165 0.65 -6.54 8.44
N ASN A 166 1.05 -6.52 7.17
CA ASN A 166 2.17 -7.30 6.64
C ASN A 166 3.49 -7.03 7.37
N ILE A 167 3.73 -5.79 7.83
CA ILE A 167 4.92 -5.44 8.62
C ILE A 167 4.93 -6.22 9.93
N ALA A 168 3.81 -6.25 10.64
CA ALA A 168 3.68 -6.95 11.91
C ALA A 168 3.85 -8.47 11.72
N ALA A 169 3.20 -9.05 10.71
CA ALA A 169 3.31 -10.47 10.40
C ALA A 169 4.76 -10.87 10.08
N ALA A 170 5.50 -10.07 9.29
CA ALA A 170 6.91 -10.30 9.00
C ALA A 170 7.78 -10.21 10.25
N LEU A 171 7.55 -9.22 11.12
CA LEU A 171 8.31 -9.04 12.36
C LEU A 171 8.08 -10.15 13.36
N ILE A 172 6.84 -10.64 13.51
CA ILE A 172 6.48 -11.78 14.36
C ILE A 172 7.13 -13.05 13.81
N GLY A 173 6.99 -13.31 12.49
CA GLY A 173 7.65 -14.44 11.85
C GLY A 173 9.17 -14.42 12.00
N GLY A 174 9.78 -13.23 11.83
CA GLY A 174 11.20 -13.01 12.06
C GLY A 174 11.64 -13.24 13.50
N ALA A 175 10.85 -12.82 14.48
CA ALA A 175 11.11 -13.06 15.90
C ALA A 175 11.05 -14.56 16.24
N ILE A 176 10.06 -15.28 15.74
CA ILE A 176 9.95 -16.73 15.88
C ILE A 176 11.14 -17.42 15.23
N ALA A 177 11.51 -17.01 14.00
CA ALA A 177 12.65 -17.57 13.27
C ALA A 177 13.98 -17.38 14.04
N ILE A 178 14.21 -16.24 14.69
CA ILE A 178 15.37 -16.00 15.56
C ILE A 178 15.43 -17.04 16.67
N VAL A 179 14.31 -17.33 17.31
CA VAL A 179 14.25 -18.29 18.43
C VAL A 179 14.48 -19.72 17.94
N VAL A 180 13.69 -20.16 16.95
CA VAL A 180 13.70 -21.57 16.52
C VAL A 180 14.96 -21.95 15.73
N PHE A 181 15.63 -21.00 15.06
CA PHE A 181 16.88 -21.22 14.33
C PHE A 181 18.13 -20.69 15.06
N LYS A 182 18.02 -20.33 16.34
CA LYS A 182 19.16 -19.87 17.17
C LYS A 182 19.94 -18.73 16.54
N ASN A 183 19.27 -17.69 16.08
CA ASN A 183 19.83 -16.55 15.36
C ASN A 183 20.50 -16.88 14.01
N ARG A 184 20.38 -18.12 13.49
CA ARG A 184 20.97 -18.53 12.23
C ARG A 184 19.89 -18.67 11.17
N VAL A 185 19.44 -17.53 10.63
CA VAL A 185 18.41 -17.48 9.61
C VAL A 185 19.04 -17.20 8.25
N HIS A 186 18.75 -18.07 7.26
CA HIS A 186 19.26 -17.92 5.90
C HIS A 186 18.62 -16.71 5.20
N ILE A 187 19.39 -15.93 4.41
CA ILE A 187 18.87 -14.74 3.72
C ILE A 187 17.67 -15.06 2.84
N GLY A 188 17.69 -16.17 2.10
CA GLY A 188 16.56 -16.61 1.27
C GLY A 188 15.30 -16.92 2.10
N TYR A 189 15.46 -17.37 3.35
CA TYR A 189 14.34 -17.58 4.26
C TYR A 189 13.80 -16.27 4.83
N ILE A 190 14.67 -15.28 5.12
CA ILE A 190 14.25 -13.93 5.49
C ILE A 190 13.42 -13.30 4.36
N ALA A 191 13.89 -13.45 3.11
CA ALA A 191 13.13 -13.01 1.94
C ALA A 191 11.77 -13.73 1.83
N ALA A 192 11.70 -15.01 2.15
CA ALA A 192 10.46 -15.79 2.15
C ALA A 192 9.50 -15.36 3.26
N LEU A 193 9.98 -14.94 4.44
CA LEU A 193 9.14 -14.36 5.49
C LEU A 193 8.45 -13.07 5.02
N VAL A 194 9.19 -12.19 4.31
CA VAL A 194 8.61 -10.98 3.70
C VAL A 194 7.62 -11.35 2.59
N ALA A 195 7.97 -12.32 1.75
CA ALA A 195 7.08 -12.79 0.69
C ALA A 195 5.79 -13.41 1.25
N ALA A 196 5.88 -14.20 2.32
CA ALA A 196 4.72 -14.79 2.98
C ALA A 196 3.81 -13.72 3.60
N SER A 197 4.39 -12.70 4.22
CA SER A 197 3.60 -11.60 4.79
C SER A 197 2.92 -10.75 3.70
N ASN A 198 3.61 -10.36 2.65
CA ASN A 198 3.03 -9.60 1.55
C ASN A 198 1.98 -10.42 0.78
N ALA A 199 2.25 -11.72 0.53
CA ALA A 199 1.28 -12.62 -0.12
C ALA A 199 0.01 -12.80 0.72
N GLY A 200 0.14 -13.00 2.04
CA GLY A 200 -0.99 -13.15 2.94
C GLY A 200 -1.86 -11.89 3.03
N GLY A 201 -1.24 -10.72 2.97
CA GLY A 201 -1.94 -9.44 2.97
C GLY A 201 -2.66 -9.14 1.66
N SER A 202 -2.17 -9.63 0.52
CA SER A 202 -2.65 -9.23 -0.81
C SER A 202 -4.11 -9.59 -1.12
N GLY A 203 -4.66 -10.61 -0.47
CA GLY A 203 -6.08 -11.01 -0.64
C GLY A 203 -7.01 -10.52 0.46
N SER A 204 -6.53 -9.72 1.41
CA SER A 204 -7.31 -9.23 2.54
C SER A 204 -7.29 -7.70 2.62
N VAL A 205 -8.45 -7.09 2.77
CA VAL A 205 -8.56 -5.62 2.89
C VAL A 205 -8.00 -5.03 4.19
N VAL A 206 -7.59 -5.87 5.14
CA VAL A 206 -7.00 -5.47 6.42
C VAL A 206 -5.57 -6.00 6.62
N GLY A 207 -5.09 -6.84 5.71
CA GLY A 207 -3.80 -7.53 5.83
C GLY A 207 -2.62 -6.78 5.23
N ASP A 208 -2.86 -5.83 4.34
CA ASP A 208 -1.83 -4.99 3.72
C ASP A 208 -2.35 -3.57 3.56
N THR A 209 -1.49 -2.59 3.75
CA THR A 209 -1.81 -1.17 3.56
C THR A 209 -2.29 -0.89 2.12
N THR A 210 -1.76 -1.62 1.13
CA THR A 210 -2.16 -1.55 -0.28
C THR A 210 -3.65 -1.89 -0.46
N THR A 211 -4.07 -3.05 0.01
CA THR A 211 -5.46 -3.51 -0.08
C THR A 211 -6.40 -2.75 0.85
N THR A 212 -5.90 -2.31 2.00
CA THR A 212 -6.63 -1.39 2.89
C THR A 212 -6.96 -0.07 2.18
N MET A 213 -5.99 0.48 1.43
CA MET A 213 -6.21 1.70 0.65
C MET A 213 -7.20 1.47 -0.50
N MET A 214 -7.13 0.33 -1.19
CA MET A 214 -8.14 -0.07 -2.19
C MET A 214 -9.54 -0.07 -1.56
N TRP A 215 -9.68 -0.67 -0.39
CA TRP A 215 -10.95 -0.76 0.32
C TRP A 215 -11.50 0.62 0.75
N ILE A 216 -10.65 1.50 1.27
CA ILE A 216 -11.02 2.89 1.62
C ILE A 216 -11.47 3.67 0.37
N ASP A 217 -10.83 3.43 -0.79
CA ASP A 217 -11.17 4.10 -2.06
C ASP A 217 -12.41 3.53 -2.75
N GLY A 218 -13.06 2.50 -2.14
CA GLY A 218 -14.33 1.94 -2.59
C GLY A 218 -14.22 0.60 -3.33
N VAL A 219 -13.02 0.01 -3.45
CA VAL A 219 -12.88 -1.34 -3.99
C VAL A 219 -13.52 -2.35 -3.04
N GLY A 220 -14.46 -3.15 -3.53
CA GLY A 220 -15.12 -4.17 -2.73
C GLY A 220 -14.15 -5.23 -2.20
N ALA A 221 -14.34 -5.68 -0.96
CA ALA A 221 -13.47 -6.70 -0.34
C ALA A 221 -13.38 -7.99 -1.17
N PHE A 222 -14.47 -8.37 -1.84
CA PHE A 222 -14.50 -9.55 -2.72
C PHE A 222 -13.65 -9.37 -3.99
N ASN A 223 -13.47 -8.13 -4.44
CA ASN A 223 -12.68 -7.83 -5.64
C ASN A 223 -11.16 -7.99 -5.42
N VAL A 224 -10.69 -8.04 -4.17
CA VAL A 224 -9.29 -8.34 -3.87
C VAL A 224 -9.07 -9.80 -3.44
N LEU A 225 -10.15 -10.50 -3.04
CA LEU A 225 -10.07 -11.85 -2.48
C LEU A 225 -9.44 -12.86 -3.45
N HIS A 226 -9.68 -12.71 -4.76
CA HIS A 226 -9.12 -13.62 -5.76
C HIS A 226 -7.59 -13.52 -5.90
N ALA A 227 -6.96 -12.47 -5.36
CA ALA A 227 -5.51 -12.42 -5.21
C ALA A 227 -4.94 -13.64 -4.45
N TYR A 228 -5.74 -14.27 -3.57
CA TYR A 228 -5.30 -15.48 -2.87
C TYR A 228 -5.02 -16.67 -3.78
N VAL A 229 -5.57 -16.71 -5.00
CA VAL A 229 -5.21 -17.73 -6.00
C VAL A 229 -3.75 -17.59 -6.39
N ALA A 230 -3.33 -16.37 -6.73
CA ALA A 230 -1.93 -16.07 -7.05
C ALA A 230 -1.02 -16.25 -5.83
N ALA A 231 -1.43 -15.67 -4.70
CA ALA A 231 -0.67 -15.69 -3.45
C ALA A 231 -0.47 -17.12 -2.92
N GLY A 232 -1.50 -17.97 -3.01
CA GLY A 232 -1.42 -19.37 -2.63
C GLY A 232 -0.48 -20.18 -3.53
N ALA A 233 -0.57 -20.00 -4.86
CA ALA A 233 0.34 -20.64 -5.80
C ALA A 233 1.80 -20.21 -5.57
N ALA A 234 2.02 -18.91 -5.37
CA ALA A 234 3.32 -18.35 -5.04
C ALA A 234 3.85 -18.92 -3.70
N LEU A 235 3.02 -18.93 -2.65
CA LEU A 235 3.36 -19.44 -1.32
C LEU A 235 3.85 -20.87 -1.39
N LEU A 236 3.11 -21.76 -2.02
CA LEU A 236 3.48 -23.16 -2.12
C LEU A 236 4.83 -23.33 -2.83
N PHE A 237 5.07 -22.55 -3.88
CA PHE A 237 6.32 -22.62 -4.62
C PHE A 237 7.50 -22.09 -3.79
N PHE A 238 7.48 -20.84 -3.37
CA PHE A 238 8.65 -20.27 -2.71
C PHE A 238 8.92 -20.87 -1.33
N SER A 239 7.87 -21.25 -0.60
CA SER A 239 8.02 -21.84 0.74
C SER A 239 8.71 -23.20 0.70
N TRP A 240 8.47 -23.97 -0.35
CA TRP A 240 9.18 -25.23 -0.55
C TRP A 240 10.70 -25.02 -0.63
N PHE A 241 11.15 -24.10 -1.50
CA PHE A 241 12.58 -23.83 -1.65
C PHE A 241 13.18 -23.18 -0.41
N ALA A 242 12.52 -22.18 0.14
CA ALA A 242 13.01 -21.48 1.31
C ALA A 242 13.12 -22.37 2.55
N ALA A 243 12.14 -23.27 2.75
CA ALA A 243 12.14 -24.20 3.87
C ALA A 243 13.32 -25.19 3.77
N HIS A 244 13.57 -25.74 2.60
CA HIS A 244 14.72 -26.63 2.41
C HIS A 244 16.07 -25.91 2.51
N GLN A 245 16.16 -24.65 2.04
CA GLN A 245 17.35 -23.83 2.22
C GLN A 245 17.62 -23.59 3.72
N GLN A 246 16.58 -23.25 4.48
CA GLN A 246 16.71 -22.98 5.92
C GLN A 246 17.06 -24.24 6.70
N ASP A 247 16.37 -25.34 6.45
CA ASP A 247 16.60 -26.61 7.13
C ASP A 247 18.04 -27.11 6.92
N LYS A 248 18.53 -27.00 5.68
CA LYS A 248 19.93 -27.35 5.35
C LYS A 248 20.94 -26.40 5.98
N TYR A 249 20.60 -25.10 6.13
CA TYR A 249 21.48 -24.10 6.73
C TYR A 249 21.49 -24.17 8.24
N GLN A 250 20.32 -24.27 8.88
CA GLN A 250 20.09 -24.43 10.29
C GLN A 250 18.71 -25.04 10.51
N PRO A 251 18.61 -26.32 10.92
CA PRO A 251 17.33 -26.92 11.27
C PRO A 251 16.76 -26.31 12.56
N ILE A 252 15.48 -26.53 12.80
CA ILE A 252 14.78 -26.07 14.01
C ILE A 252 15.41 -26.74 15.24
N GLN A 253 15.62 -25.93 16.28
CA GLN A 253 16.04 -26.39 17.58
C GLN A 253 15.00 -25.97 18.61
N LYS A 254 14.23 -26.96 19.10
CA LYS A 254 13.26 -26.71 20.17
C LYS A 254 13.97 -26.57 21.51
N GLU A 255 13.82 -25.42 22.12
CA GLU A 255 14.06 -25.26 23.54
C GLU A 255 12.75 -25.48 24.30
N ALA A 256 12.86 -25.99 25.54
CA ALA A 256 11.72 -26.00 26.45
C ALA A 256 11.27 -24.55 26.69
N THR A 257 10.25 -24.11 25.94
CA THR A 257 9.65 -22.79 26.16
C THR A 257 8.91 -22.82 27.50
N PRO A 258 9.06 -21.79 28.37
CA PRO A 258 8.26 -21.64 29.56
C PRO A 258 6.76 -21.76 29.23
N ASP A 259 5.91 -22.08 30.21
CA ASP A 259 4.45 -22.22 30.04
C ASP A 259 3.82 -20.90 29.55
N ALA A 260 3.96 -20.64 28.24
CA ALA A 260 3.26 -19.54 27.60
C ALA A 260 1.76 -19.82 27.63
N ARG A 261 0.98 -18.88 28.13
CA ARG A 261 -0.48 -18.95 28.20
C ARG A 261 -1.10 -17.93 27.28
N ILE A 262 -2.13 -18.34 26.51
CA ILE A 262 -2.86 -17.42 25.64
C ILE A 262 -3.77 -16.53 26.51
N ASP A 263 -3.67 -15.21 26.30
CA ASP A 263 -4.63 -14.25 26.82
C ASP A 263 -5.80 -14.08 25.83
N TRP A 264 -6.86 -14.87 26.05
CA TRP A 264 -8.03 -14.88 25.19
C TRP A 264 -8.76 -13.54 25.12
N LEU A 265 -8.64 -12.68 26.15
CA LEU A 265 -9.25 -11.35 26.13
C LEU A 265 -8.51 -10.41 25.17
N LYS A 266 -7.20 -10.58 25.00
CA LYS A 266 -6.45 -9.86 23.96
C LYS A 266 -6.83 -10.34 22.56
N ILE A 267 -7.03 -11.63 22.37
CA ILE A 267 -7.52 -12.17 21.08
C ILE A 267 -8.94 -11.66 20.79
N LEU A 268 -9.81 -11.59 21.79
CA LEU A 268 -11.12 -10.96 21.63
C LEU A 268 -11.02 -9.49 21.23
N ASN A 269 -10.07 -8.71 21.79
CA ASN A 269 -9.83 -7.33 21.37
C ASN A 269 -9.41 -7.25 19.92
N VAL A 270 -8.50 -8.11 19.45
CA VAL A 270 -8.09 -8.18 18.06
C VAL A 270 -9.31 -8.42 17.16
N ALA A 271 -10.13 -9.42 17.50
CA ALA A 271 -11.35 -9.74 16.75
C ALA A 271 -12.35 -8.56 16.72
N LEU A 272 -12.52 -7.86 17.84
CA LEU A 272 -13.40 -6.68 17.93
C LEU A 272 -12.87 -5.50 17.09
N ILE A 273 -11.56 -5.28 17.06
CA ILE A 273 -10.96 -4.22 16.23
C ILE A 273 -11.17 -4.50 14.74
N LEU A 274 -10.95 -5.75 14.31
CA LEU A 274 -11.18 -6.15 12.91
C LEU A 274 -12.67 -6.08 12.54
N LEU A 275 -13.56 -6.55 13.40
CA LEU A 275 -15.00 -6.45 13.19
C LEU A 275 -15.46 -4.99 13.18
N GLY A 276 -14.92 -4.16 14.07
CA GLY A 276 -15.19 -2.73 14.13
C GLY A 276 -14.81 -2.02 12.82
N ALA A 277 -13.64 -2.35 12.26
CA ALA A 277 -13.23 -1.83 10.95
C ALA A 277 -14.25 -2.19 9.86
N ILE A 278 -14.64 -3.47 9.77
CA ILE A 278 -15.57 -3.97 8.76
C ILE A 278 -16.94 -3.30 8.90
N VAL A 279 -17.52 -3.31 10.09
CA VAL A 279 -18.85 -2.73 10.35
C VAL A 279 -18.87 -1.23 10.07
N SER A 280 -17.86 -0.51 10.54
CA SER A 280 -17.77 0.94 10.33
C SER A 280 -17.54 1.31 8.85
N ASN A 281 -16.83 0.46 8.09
CA ASN A 281 -16.70 0.68 6.66
C ASN A 281 -18.03 0.48 5.93
N ILE A 282 -18.76 -0.60 6.22
CA ILE A 282 -20.08 -0.86 5.60
C ILE A 282 -21.07 0.28 5.88
N LEU A 283 -21.11 0.77 7.13
CA LEU A 283 -22.08 1.78 7.54
C LEU A 283 -21.69 3.19 7.09
N TYR A 284 -20.41 3.56 7.21
CA TYR A 284 -19.95 4.94 7.11
C TYR A 284 -18.85 5.17 6.08
N ASP A 285 -18.32 4.15 5.41
CA ASP A 285 -17.09 4.18 4.60
C ASP A 285 -15.90 4.82 5.38
N MET A 286 -15.86 4.57 6.69
CA MET A 286 -14.84 5.08 7.60
C MET A 286 -14.34 3.99 8.56
N PRO A 287 -13.56 3.02 8.07
CA PRO A 287 -13.11 1.89 8.87
C PRO A 287 -12.27 2.30 10.09
N ALA A 288 -11.57 3.43 10.02
CA ALA A 288 -10.80 3.96 11.13
C ALA A 288 -11.67 4.24 12.37
N LEU A 289 -12.90 4.73 12.19
CA LEU A 289 -13.82 4.98 13.32
C LEU A 289 -14.10 3.71 14.11
N GLY A 290 -14.38 2.60 13.42
CA GLY A 290 -14.66 1.32 14.07
C GLY A 290 -13.43 0.74 14.78
N VAL A 291 -12.25 0.87 14.19
CA VAL A 291 -10.98 0.46 14.82
C VAL A 291 -10.78 1.20 16.14
N TRP A 292 -10.87 2.53 16.12
CA TRP A 292 -10.65 3.33 17.35
C TRP A 292 -11.76 3.12 18.39
N ALA A 293 -13.02 2.99 17.98
CA ALA A 293 -14.12 2.64 18.90
C ALA A 293 -13.86 1.29 19.57
N ALA A 294 -13.46 0.27 18.82
CA ALA A 294 -13.15 -1.05 19.36
C ALA A 294 -11.93 -1.03 20.30
N ILE A 295 -10.87 -0.28 19.98
CA ILE A 295 -9.71 -0.09 20.85
C ILE A 295 -10.15 0.52 22.20
N LEU A 296 -10.99 1.56 22.18
CA LEU A 296 -11.49 2.21 23.39
C LEU A 296 -12.41 1.30 24.19
N ILE A 297 -13.25 0.50 23.53
CA ILE A 297 -14.09 -0.52 24.20
C ILE A 297 -13.19 -1.59 24.83
N GLY A 298 -12.21 -2.10 24.12
CA GLY A 298 -11.27 -3.10 24.60
C GLY A 298 -10.44 -2.64 25.80
N TRP A 299 -10.22 -1.34 25.95
CA TRP A 299 -9.54 -0.75 27.11
C TRP A 299 -10.26 -1.01 28.46
N ILE A 300 -11.55 -1.29 28.42
CA ILE A 300 -12.36 -1.57 29.64
C ILE A 300 -11.82 -2.82 30.36
N TRP A 301 -11.32 -3.85 29.64
CA TRP A 301 -10.87 -5.11 30.24
C TRP A 301 -9.38 -5.40 30.05
N ARG A 302 -8.68 -4.71 29.15
CA ARG A 302 -7.23 -4.83 28.99
C ARG A 302 -6.59 -3.48 28.68
N PRO A 303 -5.42 -3.18 29.26
CA PRO A 303 -4.73 -1.93 28.97
C PRO A 303 -4.29 -1.87 27.49
N VAL A 304 -4.51 -0.73 26.87
CA VAL A 304 -4.10 -0.45 25.49
C VAL A 304 -2.61 -0.08 25.46
N PRO A 305 -1.82 -0.65 24.54
CA PRO A 305 -0.39 -0.35 24.42
C PRO A 305 -0.15 1.00 23.71
N TRP A 306 -0.55 2.12 24.32
CA TRP A 306 -0.41 3.48 23.75
C TRP A 306 1.01 3.86 23.37
N ARG A 307 2.01 3.15 23.90
CA ARG A 307 3.43 3.39 23.61
C ARG A 307 3.81 3.07 22.16
N GLU A 308 3.00 2.30 21.44
CA GLU A 308 3.23 1.95 20.04
C GLU A 308 2.91 3.14 19.10
N VAL A 309 1.95 3.98 19.46
CA VAL A 309 1.49 5.09 18.62
C VAL A 309 2.62 6.07 18.25
N PRO A 310 3.43 6.59 19.18
CA PRO A 310 4.56 7.47 18.84
C PRO A 310 5.58 6.81 17.89
N GLY A 311 5.79 5.49 18.01
CA GLY A 311 6.66 4.73 17.12
C GLY A 311 6.10 4.65 15.69
N ALA A 312 4.80 4.47 15.55
CA ALA A 312 4.11 4.36 14.27
C ALA A 312 3.95 5.69 13.52
N ILE A 313 3.88 6.84 14.23
CA ILE A 313 3.59 8.16 13.62
C ILE A 313 4.52 8.51 12.46
N LYS A 314 5.83 8.29 12.60
CA LYS A 314 6.79 8.63 11.53
C LYS A 314 6.56 7.83 10.26
N GLY A 315 6.31 6.53 10.41
CA GLY A 315 5.97 5.64 9.28
C GLY A 315 4.65 6.06 8.64
N THR A 316 3.64 6.34 9.45
CA THR A 316 2.33 6.78 8.97
C THR A 316 2.42 8.10 8.19
N ILE A 317 3.09 9.12 8.72
CA ILE A 317 3.26 10.39 7.99
C ILE A 317 4.05 10.20 6.70
N PHE A 318 5.10 9.35 6.72
CA PHE A 318 5.85 8.99 5.52
C PHE A 318 4.92 8.45 4.43
N LEU A 319 4.07 7.48 4.77
CA LEU A 319 3.13 6.86 3.83
C LEU A 319 2.07 7.86 3.33
N LEU A 320 1.52 8.69 4.22
CA LEU A 320 0.57 9.75 3.85
C LEU A 320 1.18 10.75 2.87
N CYS A 321 2.45 11.14 3.06
CA CYS A 321 3.15 12.01 2.12
C CYS A 321 3.26 11.37 0.73
N LEU A 322 3.57 10.08 0.65
CA LEU A 322 3.67 9.37 -0.63
C LEU A 322 2.30 9.20 -1.31
N VAL A 323 1.25 8.88 -0.55
CA VAL A 323 -0.13 8.82 -1.06
C VAL A 323 -0.56 10.17 -1.61
N THR A 324 -0.29 11.26 -0.88
CA THR A 324 -0.60 12.61 -1.36
C THR A 324 0.22 12.98 -2.59
N CYS A 325 1.51 12.60 -2.68
CA CYS A 325 2.29 12.79 -3.91
C CYS A 325 1.66 12.07 -5.09
N ALA A 326 1.20 10.83 -4.90
CA ALA A 326 0.58 10.03 -5.95
C ALA A 326 -0.76 10.63 -6.41
N SER A 327 -1.62 11.11 -5.47
CA SER A 327 -2.91 11.74 -5.79
C SER A 327 -2.77 13.04 -6.58
N LEU A 328 -1.60 13.67 -6.55
CA LEU A 328 -1.30 14.87 -7.33
C LEU A 328 -0.90 14.57 -8.78
N MET A 329 -0.76 13.30 -9.17
CA MET A 329 -0.31 12.93 -10.52
C MET A 329 -1.45 13.00 -11.54
N PRO A 330 -1.16 13.43 -12.79
CA PRO A 330 -2.13 13.40 -13.89
C PRO A 330 -2.24 11.98 -14.45
N VAL A 331 -3.03 11.14 -13.77
CA VAL A 331 -3.14 9.70 -14.06
C VAL A 331 -3.73 9.40 -15.43
N GLU A 332 -4.39 10.36 -16.07
CA GLU A 332 -4.94 10.27 -17.43
C GLU A 332 -3.85 10.06 -18.49
N GLU A 333 -2.62 10.45 -18.19
CA GLU A 333 -1.46 10.30 -19.10
C GLU A 333 -0.69 8.99 -18.88
N LEU A 334 -1.08 8.19 -17.87
CA LEU A 334 -0.49 6.87 -17.65
C LEU A 334 -0.97 5.86 -18.69
N PRO A 335 -0.16 4.83 -19.00
CA PRO A 335 -0.61 3.71 -19.83
C PRO A 335 -1.89 3.10 -19.29
N ASN A 336 -2.83 2.75 -20.18
CA ASN A 336 -4.11 2.15 -19.79
C ASN A 336 -3.93 0.88 -18.96
N ALA A 337 -4.86 0.66 -18.03
CA ALA A 337 -4.93 -0.55 -17.24
C ALA A 337 -5.01 -1.79 -18.15
N SER A 338 -4.17 -2.77 -17.89
CA SER A 338 -4.07 -4.02 -18.65
C SER A 338 -3.32 -5.07 -17.84
N VAL A 339 -3.41 -6.33 -18.26
CA VAL A 339 -2.63 -7.44 -17.71
C VAL A 339 -1.12 -7.10 -17.70
N GLY A 340 -0.63 -6.52 -18.80
CA GLY A 340 0.79 -6.17 -18.92
C GLY A 340 1.22 -5.03 -17.99
N THR A 341 0.38 -3.98 -17.84
CA THR A 341 0.68 -2.88 -16.91
C THR A 341 0.61 -3.36 -15.45
N ALA A 342 -0.36 -4.22 -15.09
CA ALA A 342 -0.42 -4.81 -13.76
C ALA A 342 0.83 -5.63 -13.43
N PHE A 343 1.30 -6.46 -14.37
CA PHE A 343 2.56 -7.20 -14.23
C PHE A 343 3.77 -6.26 -14.07
N ALA A 344 3.88 -5.26 -14.94
CA ALA A 344 5.00 -4.31 -14.89
C ALA A 344 5.03 -3.51 -13.58
N LEU A 345 3.86 -3.12 -13.05
CA LEU A 345 3.75 -2.42 -11.76
C LEU A 345 4.27 -3.26 -10.60
N GLY A 346 4.05 -4.58 -10.60
CA GLY A 346 4.63 -5.45 -9.58
C GLY A 346 6.14 -5.57 -9.69
N VAL A 347 6.70 -5.57 -10.90
CA VAL A 347 8.17 -5.48 -11.08
C VAL A 347 8.68 -4.12 -10.58
N LEU A 348 7.99 -3.03 -10.85
CA LEU A 348 8.33 -1.70 -10.33
C LEU A 348 8.22 -1.64 -8.80
N SER A 349 7.24 -2.33 -8.20
CA SER A 349 7.08 -2.43 -6.76
C SER A 349 8.26 -3.12 -6.05
N SER A 350 9.08 -3.88 -6.77
CA SER A 350 10.31 -4.43 -6.20
C SER A 350 11.34 -3.36 -5.83
N VAL A 351 11.28 -2.20 -6.47
CA VAL A 351 12.21 -1.08 -6.27
C VAL A 351 11.53 0.10 -5.58
N PHE A 352 10.24 0.30 -5.84
CA PHE A 352 9.46 1.40 -5.29
C PHE A 352 8.39 0.86 -4.32
N ASP A 353 8.09 1.64 -3.30
CA ASP A 353 7.05 1.26 -2.33
C ASP A 353 5.71 0.99 -3.04
N ASN A 354 5.01 -0.06 -2.60
CA ASN A 354 3.75 -0.52 -3.20
C ASN A 354 2.60 0.50 -3.06
N ILE A 355 2.59 1.29 -2.00
CA ILE A 355 1.48 2.19 -1.66
C ILE A 355 1.26 3.30 -2.69
N PRO A 356 2.29 4.11 -3.07
CA PRO A 356 2.11 5.15 -4.08
C PRO A 356 1.77 4.59 -5.46
N LEU A 357 2.27 3.41 -5.83
CA LEU A 357 1.91 2.75 -7.08
C LEU A 357 0.44 2.35 -7.11
N THR A 358 -0.06 1.81 -6.00
CA THR A 358 -1.49 1.48 -5.85
C THR A 358 -2.37 2.72 -5.94
N LYS A 359 -1.97 3.84 -5.30
CA LYS A 359 -2.76 5.09 -5.38
C LYS A 359 -2.88 5.60 -6.81
N LEU A 360 -1.81 5.55 -7.61
CA LEU A 360 -1.89 5.89 -9.03
C LEU A 360 -2.92 5.03 -9.78
N CYS A 361 -2.94 3.72 -9.51
CA CYS A 361 -3.88 2.80 -10.14
C CYS A 361 -5.32 3.05 -9.69
N LEU A 362 -5.53 3.38 -8.41
CA LEU A 362 -6.84 3.74 -7.88
C LEU A 362 -7.39 5.01 -8.51
N ASP A 363 -6.54 6.01 -8.72
CA ASP A 363 -6.94 7.25 -9.38
C ASP A 363 -7.18 7.07 -10.87
N GLN A 364 -6.45 6.16 -11.52
CA GLN A 364 -6.65 5.80 -12.92
C GLN A 364 -7.92 4.95 -13.12
N GLY A 365 -8.16 3.94 -12.26
CA GLY A 365 -9.30 3.02 -12.36
C GLY A 365 -9.10 1.88 -13.37
N TYR A 366 -10.14 1.04 -13.52
CA TYR A 366 -10.24 -0.04 -14.51
C TYR A 366 -9.18 -1.15 -14.42
N TYR A 367 -8.62 -1.39 -13.24
CA TYR A 367 -7.77 -2.55 -12.99
C TYR A 367 -8.60 -3.77 -12.55
N ASP A 368 -8.04 -4.95 -12.77
CA ASP A 368 -8.36 -6.13 -11.99
C ASP A 368 -7.72 -5.97 -10.62
N TRP A 369 -8.55 -5.69 -9.61
CA TRP A 369 -8.07 -5.28 -8.28
C TRP A 369 -7.37 -6.40 -7.52
N GLY A 370 -7.78 -7.67 -7.71
CA GLY A 370 -7.08 -8.80 -7.11
C GLY A 370 -5.75 -9.07 -7.79
N MET A 371 -5.69 -8.96 -9.11
CA MET A 371 -4.42 -9.07 -9.83
C MET A 371 -3.46 -7.93 -9.44
N LEU A 372 -3.96 -6.70 -9.36
CA LEU A 372 -3.16 -5.56 -8.92
C LEU A 372 -2.69 -5.71 -7.47
N ALA A 373 -3.58 -6.14 -6.55
CA ALA A 373 -3.24 -6.37 -5.16
C ALA A 373 -2.12 -7.39 -5.00
N TYR A 374 -2.20 -8.50 -5.75
CA TYR A 374 -1.13 -9.49 -5.77
C TYR A 374 0.16 -8.93 -6.39
N THR A 375 0.08 -8.36 -7.60
CA THR A 375 1.30 -7.95 -8.31
C THR A 375 2.05 -6.86 -7.54
N VAL A 376 1.37 -5.82 -7.10
CA VAL A 376 2.01 -4.70 -6.40
C VAL A 376 2.40 -5.08 -4.97
N GLY A 377 1.52 -5.78 -4.24
CA GLY A 377 1.79 -6.21 -2.86
C GLY A 377 2.93 -7.24 -2.80
N PHE A 378 2.83 -8.34 -3.54
CA PHE A 378 3.87 -9.39 -3.54
C PHE A 378 5.15 -8.94 -4.22
N GLY A 379 5.06 -8.11 -5.29
CA GLY A 379 6.22 -7.61 -6.05
C GLY A 379 7.27 -6.93 -5.17
N GLY A 380 6.84 -6.20 -4.16
CA GLY A 380 7.71 -5.58 -3.16
C GLY A 380 8.59 -6.55 -2.36
N SER A 381 8.35 -7.87 -2.44
CA SER A 381 9.18 -8.89 -1.76
C SER A 381 10.45 -9.24 -2.52
N MET A 382 10.53 -8.95 -3.81
CA MET A 382 11.66 -9.38 -4.66
C MET A 382 12.98 -8.70 -4.28
N ILE A 383 12.92 -7.49 -3.67
CA ILE A 383 14.09 -6.78 -3.12
C ILE A 383 13.75 -6.33 -1.69
N TRP A 384 14.71 -6.37 -0.78
CA TRP A 384 14.48 -6.14 0.66
C TRP A 384 13.86 -4.77 0.99
N PHE A 385 14.10 -3.74 0.19
CA PHE A 385 13.56 -2.40 0.41
C PHE A 385 12.31 -2.08 -0.45
N GLY A 386 11.83 -3.02 -1.28
CA GLY A 386 10.65 -2.85 -2.12
C GLY A 386 9.33 -2.83 -1.33
N SER A 387 9.35 -3.25 -0.06
CA SER A 387 8.20 -3.15 0.83
C SER A 387 8.58 -2.73 2.24
N SER A 388 7.65 -2.10 2.93
CA SER A 388 7.81 -1.70 4.34
C SER A 388 8.10 -2.90 5.26
N ALA A 389 7.53 -4.09 4.96
CA ALA A 389 7.82 -5.33 5.68
C ALA A 389 9.29 -5.77 5.52
N GLY A 390 9.84 -5.66 4.30
CA GLY A 390 11.24 -5.97 4.03
C GLY A 390 12.20 -5.01 4.74
N VAL A 391 11.90 -3.72 4.72
CA VAL A 391 12.67 -2.72 5.48
C VAL A 391 12.63 -3.00 6.98
N ALA A 392 11.46 -3.33 7.53
CA ALA A 392 11.28 -3.59 8.95
C ALA A 392 12.04 -4.84 9.42
N ILE A 393 11.92 -5.96 8.70
CA ILE A 393 12.58 -7.21 9.10
C ILE A 393 14.10 -7.12 9.00
N THR A 394 14.63 -6.40 7.99
CA THR A 394 16.08 -6.23 7.82
C THR A 394 16.70 -5.32 8.87
N ASN A 395 15.92 -4.62 9.71
CA ASN A 395 16.44 -3.99 10.93
C ASN A 395 16.83 -5.05 11.98
N LYS A 396 16.14 -6.21 12.02
CA LYS A 396 16.50 -7.34 12.88
C LYS A 396 17.61 -8.22 12.26
N PHE A 397 17.70 -8.23 10.92
CA PHE A 397 18.67 -9.02 10.16
C PHE A 397 19.52 -8.10 9.23
N PRO A 398 20.47 -7.32 9.78
CA PRO A 398 21.23 -6.33 8.99
C PRO A 398 22.01 -6.94 7.81
N ASP A 399 22.46 -8.19 7.92
CA ASP A 399 23.20 -8.90 6.87
C ASP A 399 22.33 -9.18 5.62
N ALA A 400 21.01 -9.15 5.77
CA ALA A 400 20.08 -9.33 4.67
C ALA A 400 19.87 -8.06 3.81
N ARG A 401 20.51 -6.93 4.13
CA ARG A 401 20.41 -5.67 3.37
C ARG A 401 21.24 -5.63 2.09
N ASP A 402 21.98 -6.67 1.79
CA ASP A 402 22.68 -6.80 0.53
C ASP A 402 21.69 -7.22 -0.57
N VAL A 403 21.45 -6.32 -1.54
CA VAL A 403 20.52 -6.56 -2.66
C VAL A 403 20.91 -7.77 -3.48
N PHE A 404 22.21 -7.91 -3.78
CA PHE A 404 22.67 -9.01 -4.59
C PHE A 404 22.53 -10.36 -3.87
N ALA A 405 22.87 -10.40 -2.58
CA ALA A 405 22.68 -11.58 -1.75
C ALA A 405 21.18 -11.91 -1.58
N TRP A 406 20.31 -10.91 -1.42
CA TRP A 406 18.86 -11.08 -1.34
C TRP A 406 18.31 -11.73 -2.61
N VAL A 407 18.57 -11.14 -3.78
CA VAL A 407 18.06 -11.65 -5.06
C VAL A 407 18.64 -13.04 -5.38
N ARG A 408 19.95 -13.24 -5.16
CA ARG A 408 20.59 -14.53 -5.42
C ARG A 408 20.05 -15.66 -4.55
N ASN A 409 19.90 -15.43 -3.25
CA ASN A 409 19.41 -16.46 -2.32
C ASN A 409 17.89 -16.56 -2.31
N GLY A 410 17.19 -15.48 -2.62
CA GLY A 410 15.73 -15.39 -2.72
C GLY A 410 15.18 -15.50 -4.15
N TRP A 411 15.93 -16.05 -5.11
CA TRP A 411 15.50 -16.17 -6.52
C TRP A 411 14.11 -16.81 -6.69
N HIS A 412 13.77 -17.73 -5.79
CA HIS A 412 12.46 -18.40 -5.77
C HIS A 412 11.31 -17.42 -5.53
N ILE A 413 11.55 -16.23 -4.94
CA ILE A 413 10.52 -15.19 -4.75
C ILE A 413 10.16 -14.57 -6.12
N ALA A 414 11.17 -14.20 -6.92
CA ALA A 414 10.92 -13.65 -8.25
C ALA A 414 10.25 -14.69 -9.18
N ALA A 415 10.66 -15.97 -9.09
CA ALA A 415 9.99 -17.06 -9.82
C ALA A 415 8.54 -17.24 -9.33
N ALA A 416 8.29 -17.18 -8.02
CA ALA A 416 6.96 -17.29 -7.42
C ALA A 416 6.05 -16.13 -7.86
N TYR A 417 6.59 -14.90 -8.01
CA TYR A 417 5.85 -13.77 -8.55
C TYR A 417 5.23 -14.09 -9.92
N VAL A 418 6.06 -14.64 -10.83
CA VAL A 418 5.60 -15.02 -12.17
C VAL A 418 4.61 -16.18 -12.11
N ILE A 419 4.90 -17.21 -11.30
CA ILE A 419 4.02 -18.38 -11.15
C ILE A 419 2.66 -17.99 -10.61
N GLY A 420 2.61 -17.19 -9.55
CA GLY A 420 1.35 -16.71 -8.97
C GLY A 420 0.56 -15.84 -9.95
N PHE A 421 1.23 -14.92 -10.65
CA PHE A 421 0.59 -14.11 -11.69
C PHE A 421 -0.01 -14.97 -12.80
N LEU A 422 0.74 -15.93 -13.32
CA LEU A 422 0.26 -16.85 -14.36
C LEU A 422 -0.86 -17.74 -13.84
N ALA A 423 -0.78 -18.25 -12.61
CA ALA A 423 -1.84 -19.05 -12.00
C ALA A 423 -3.16 -18.26 -11.93
N LEU A 424 -3.12 -17.00 -11.47
CA LEU A 424 -4.31 -16.17 -11.42
C LEU A 424 -4.87 -15.88 -12.81
N TYR A 425 -4.00 -15.46 -13.74
CA TYR A 425 -4.41 -15.13 -15.10
C TYR A 425 -4.98 -16.32 -15.86
N LEU A 426 -4.40 -17.52 -15.72
CA LEU A 426 -4.86 -18.72 -16.42
C LEU A 426 -6.14 -19.31 -15.80
N LEU A 427 -6.36 -19.14 -14.49
CA LEU A 427 -7.51 -19.72 -13.80
C LEU A 427 -8.72 -18.79 -13.81
N LEU A 428 -8.53 -17.46 -13.66
CA LEU A 428 -9.61 -16.49 -13.53
C LEU A 428 -9.65 -15.47 -14.66
N GLY A 429 -8.55 -15.28 -15.40
CA GLY A 429 -8.47 -14.30 -16.48
C GLY A 429 -8.13 -12.90 -16.00
N TRP A 430 -8.57 -11.89 -16.75
CA TRP A 430 -8.45 -10.47 -16.44
C TRP A 430 -9.87 -9.89 -16.33
N GLU A 431 -10.27 -9.51 -15.13
CA GLU A 431 -11.61 -9.00 -14.81
C GLU A 431 -11.52 -7.57 -14.25
N PRO A 432 -11.30 -6.56 -15.11
CA PRO A 432 -11.22 -5.18 -14.67
C PRO A 432 -12.58 -4.71 -14.14
N ALA A 433 -12.57 -4.05 -12.99
CA ALA A 433 -13.76 -3.48 -12.38
C ALA A 433 -13.62 -1.97 -12.19
N ASP A 434 -14.63 -1.22 -12.58
CA ASP A 434 -14.74 0.19 -12.23
C ASP A 434 -15.45 0.32 -10.88
N ASN A 435 -14.71 0.75 -9.86
CA ASN A 435 -15.27 0.96 -8.53
C ASN A 435 -15.62 2.43 -8.25
N LYS A 436 -15.60 3.28 -9.28
CA LYS A 436 -15.83 4.72 -9.16
C LYS A 436 -17.23 5.17 -9.54
N GLU A 437 -18.24 4.30 -9.52
CA GLU A 437 -19.62 4.70 -9.83
C GLU A 437 -20.11 5.92 -9.01
N HIS A 438 -19.50 6.16 -7.84
CA HIS A 438 -19.79 7.34 -7.02
C HIS A 438 -18.87 8.55 -7.29
N LYS A 439 -17.66 8.36 -7.86
CA LYS A 439 -16.71 9.45 -8.12
C LYS A 439 -16.77 10.08 -9.51
N ILE A 440 -17.44 9.43 -10.48
CA ILE A 440 -17.53 9.92 -11.89
C ILE A 440 -18.37 11.20 -12.01
N LYS A 441 -19.28 11.48 -11.07
CA LYS A 441 -20.13 12.68 -11.16
C LYS A 441 -19.42 14.01 -10.97
N ASP A 442 -18.19 14.04 -10.45
CA ASP A 442 -17.53 15.26 -10.00
C ASP A 442 -16.15 15.55 -10.61
N ARG A 443 -15.73 14.83 -11.66
CA ARG A 443 -14.55 15.29 -12.42
C ARG A 443 -14.96 16.48 -13.27
N PRO A 444 -14.31 17.67 -13.13
CA PRO A 444 -14.50 18.74 -14.10
C PRO A 444 -14.09 18.20 -15.46
N VAL A 445 -15.03 18.22 -16.41
CA VAL A 445 -14.75 17.89 -17.82
C VAL A 445 -13.59 18.79 -18.25
N PRO A 446 -12.48 18.24 -18.77
CA PRO A 446 -11.38 19.08 -19.23
C PRO A 446 -11.93 20.05 -20.28
N VAL A 447 -11.74 21.35 -20.08
CA VAL A 447 -12.22 22.42 -20.97
C VAL A 447 -11.54 22.40 -22.34
N SER A 448 -10.68 21.43 -22.61
CA SER A 448 -9.91 21.28 -23.84
C SER A 448 -10.66 20.67 -25.04
N SER A 449 -11.97 20.32 -24.92
CA SER A 449 -12.71 19.73 -26.04
C SER A 449 -13.88 20.57 -26.57
N VAL A 450 -14.04 21.80 -26.11
CA VAL A 450 -14.98 22.73 -26.77
C VAL A 450 -14.23 23.50 -27.87
N ASN A 451 -13.98 22.82 -28.97
CA ASN A 451 -13.54 23.46 -30.22
C ASN A 451 -14.77 24.14 -30.82
N ILE A 452 -15.02 25.41 -30.46
CA ILE A 452 -16.02 26.23 -31.13
C ILE A 452 -15.45 26.62 -32.49
N GLY A 453 -15.51 25.66 -33.41
CA GLY A 453 -15.38 25.93 -34.83
C GLY A 453 -16.57 26.75 -35.30
N LYS A 454 -16.38 28.04 -35.46
CA LYS A 454 -17.28 28.88 -36.27
C LYS A 454 -17.44 28.24 -37.64
N ARG A 455 -18.61 27.70 -37.94
CA ARG A 455 -19.13 27.61 -39.31
C ARG A 455 -20.62 27.90 -39.31
N SER A 456 -20.94 28.85 -40.20
CA SER A 456 -22.17 29.46 -40.57
C SER A 456 -23.25 28.47 -41.00
N LEU A 457 -24.49 28.77 -40.54
CA LEU A 457 -25.77 28.72 -41.24
C LEU A 457 -25.86 27.84 -42.50
N VAL A 458 -26.70 26.81 -42.47
CA VAL A 458 -27.86 26.55 -43.34
C VAL A 458 -28.41 25.14 -43.06
N GLY A 459 -29.73 25.03 -42.83
CA GLY A 459 -30.53 23.82 -43.08
C GLY A 459 -30.82 22.91 -41.87
N GLN A 460 -31.99 23.04 -41.27
CA GLN A 460 -32.64 21.96 -40.50
C GLN A 460 -32.92 20.75 -41.41
N PRO A 461 -32.96 19.52 -40.90
CA PRO A 461 -34.28 18.98 -40.56
C PRO A 461 -34.32 18.20 -39.22
N SER A 462 -35.49 18.23 -38.66
CA SER A 462 -36.05 17.50 -37.54
C SER A 462 -35.66 16.02 -37.51
N VAL A 463 -35.20 15.52 -36.35
CA VAL A 463 -35.14 14.10 -36.04
C VAL A 463 -36.01 13.82 -34.81
N SER A 464 -36.98 12.96 -35.04
CA SER A 464 -38.00 12.49 -34.11
C SER A 464 -37.43 11.64 -32.99
N TYR A 465 -37.97 11.84 -31.80
CA TYR A 465 -37.80 10.93 -30.65
C TYR A 465 -38.44 9.56 -31.00
N TYR A 466 -37.64 8.51 -30.93
CA TYR A 466 -38.14 7.15 -30.83
C TYR A 466 -38.32 6.77 -29.36
N SER A 467 -39.57 6.64 -28.94
CA SER A 467 -40.01 6.00 -27.73
C SER A 467 -39.84 4.47 -27.86
N ILE A 468 -39.18 3.84 -26.89
CA ILE A 468 -39.13 2.39 -26.77
C ILE A 468 -40.40 1.92 -26.03
N PRO A 469 -41.14 0.91 -26.54
CA PRO A 469 -42.34 0.41 -25.88
C PRO A 469 -42.02 -0.49 -24.70
N GLU A 470 -42.73 -0.26 -23.59
CA GLU A 470 -42.94 -1.26 -22.53
C GLU A 470 -43.70 -2.47 -23.09
N SER A 471 -43.09 -3.64 -23.02
CA SER A 471 -43.73 -4.93 -22.79
C SER A 471 -42.69 -6.04 -22.97
N ILE A 472 -42.37 -6.73 -21.87
CA ILE A 472 -42.39 -8.17 -21.66
C ILE A 472 -41.78 -8.44 -20.27
N LYS A 473 -42.66 -8.63 -19.28
CA LYS A 473 -42.43 -9.53 -18.14
C LYS A 473 -43.13 -10.85 -18.50
N PRO A 474 -42.68 -11.97 -18.07
CA PRO A 474 -42.83 -12.45 -16.69
C PRO A 474 -41.55 -12.62 -15.91
#